data_c372ad8af15c3abe9f75653f0749016c
#
_entry.id   c372ad8af15c3abe9f75653f0749016c
#
_cell.length_a   1.000
_cell.length_b   1.000
_cell.length_c   1.000
_cell.angle_alpha   90.00
_cell.angle_beta   90.00
_cell.angle_gamma   90.00
#
_symmetry.space_group_name_H-M   'P 1'
#
loop_
_entity.id
_entity.type
_entity.pdbx_description
1 polymer ?
#
loop_
_entity_poly.entity_id
_entity_poly.type
_entity_poly.pdbx_seq_one_letter_code
_entity_poly.pdbx_strand_id
1 'polypeptide(L)'
;MFEHQKDQPVLELTRQQAELLLRNTRHGRLAFLSEGQVEIFPVNYIFDGEKLYFRTAPGTKLTAAEAHSMVAFETDGILPDEGWSVVVRGKVTPVAEEHIDYVRGLGLAPWIPTFKDFFMSLNIEAISGRHFIFARQPERGDTRTFTYDPDQPFSTPPEDPDPTRLSR
;
A
#
# COMPACT_ATOMS: atom_id res chain seq x y z
N MET A 1 -9.98 10.30 8.84
CA MET A 1 -9.41 10.87 7.59
C MET A 1 -10.45 11.01 6.49
N PHE A 2 -11.28 10.02 6.24
CA PHE A 2 -12.38 10.05 5.26
C PHE A 2 -13.72 9.84 5.96
N GLU A 3 -14.79 10.49 5.46
CA GLU A 3 -16.13 10.32 6.03
C GLU A 3 -16.72 8.96 5.64
N HIS A 4 -17.18 8.21 6.62
CA HIS A 4 -17.90 6.95 6.45
C HIS A 4 -19.40 7.16 6.61
N GLN A 5 -20.16 6.36 5.88
CA GLN A 5 -21.60 6.29 6.16
C GLN A 5 -21.77 5.53 7.49
N LYS A 6 -22.85 5.89 8.21
CA LYS A 6 -23.21 5.22 9.46
C LYS A 6 -23.29 3.71 9.21
N ASP A 7 -22.65 2.93 10.08
CA ASP A 7 -22.59 1.47 10.05
C ASP A 7 -21.78 0.83 8.89
N GLN A 8 -20.93 1.61 8.22
CA GLN A 8 -20.02 1.11 7.19
C GLN A 8 -18.55 1.28 7.63
N PRO A 9 -17.95 0.28 8.28
CA PRO A 9 -16.56 0.38 8.74
C PRO A 9 -15.53 0.31 7.61
N VAL A 10 -15.93 -0.06 6.41
CA VAL A 10 -15.08 -0.10 5.21
C VAL A 10 -15.62 0.85 4.16
N LEU A 11 -14.78 1.79 3.74
CA LEU A 11 -15.06 2.72 2.66
C LEU A 11 -14.19 2.37 1.46
N GLU A 12 -14.81 2.18 0.29
CA GLU A 12 -14.06 2.16 -0.96
C GLU A 12 -13.67 3.58 -1.35
N LEU A 13 -12.36 3.80 -1.54
CA LEU A 13 -11.83 5.10 -1.90
C LEU A 13 -12.07 5.41 -3.37
N THR A 14 -12.43 6.64 -3.65
CA THR A 14 -12.40 7.15 -5.02
C THR A 14 -10.95 7.18 -5.54
N ARG A 15 -10.77 7.24 -6.85
CA ARG A 15 -9.46 7.39 -7.47
C ARG A 15 -8.68 8.58 -6.91
N GLN A 16 -9.33 9.73 -6.76
CA GLN A 16 -8.70 10.94 -6.21
C GLN A 16 -8.23 10.76 -4.77
N GLN A 17 -9.02 10.09 -3.94
CA GLN A 17 -8.64 9.77 -2.55
C GLN A 17 -7.44 8.81 -2.49
N ALA A 18 -7.44 7.78 -3.33
CA ALA A 18 -6.31 6.84 -3.43
C ALA A 18 -5.03 7.55 -3.93
N GLU A 19 -5.13 8.42 -4.94
CA GLU A 19 -4.01 9.21 -5.45
C GLU A 19 -3.46 10.19 -4.39
N LEU A 20 -4.33 10.77 -3.56
CA LEU A 20 -3.89 11.61 -2.44
C LEU A 20 -3.04 10.82 -1.45
N LEU A 21 -3.42 9.59 -1.11
CA LEU A 21 -2.64 8.71 -0.24
C LEU A 21 -1.30 8.33 -0.89
N LEU A 22 -1.30 8.00 -2.19
CA LEU A 22 -0.08 7.73 -2.94
C LEU A 22 0.90 8.91 -2.94
N ARG A 23 0.41 10.15 -3.03
CA ARG A 23 1.25 11.36 -3.00
C ARG A 23 1.91 11.59 -1.64
N ASN A 24 1.20 11.23 -0.57
CA ASN A 24 1.64 11.49 0.80
C ASN A 24 2.46 10.34 1.41
N THR A 25 2.62 9.24 0.68
CA THR A 25 3.40 8.07 1.10
C THR A 25 4.65 7.93 0.26
N ARG A 26 5.69 7.29 0.78
CA ARG A 26 6.99 7.15 0.12
C ARG A 26 7.49 5.72 0.08
N HIS A 27 6.76 4.77 0.64
CA HIS A 27 7.13 3.36 0.67
C HIS A 27 5.91 2.49 0.37
N GLY A 28 6.17 1.33 -0.18
CA GLY A 28 5.16 0.33 -0.46
C GLY A 28 5.81 -0.99 -0.80
N ARG A 29 5.04 -1.89 -1.36
CA ARG A 29 5.47 -3.23 -1.73
C ARG A 29 5.09 -3.49 -3.18
N LEU A 30 6.06 -3.93 -3.97
CA LEU A 30 5.86 -4.34 -5.35
C LEU A 30 5.81 -5.86 -5.40
N ALA A 31 4.73 -6.39 -5.95
CA ALA A 31 4.52 -7.82 -6.15
C ALA A 31 4.45 -8.14 -7.64
N PHE A 32 5.14 -9.18 -8.07
CA PHE A 32 5.14 -9.66 -9.45
C PHE A 32 5.39 -11.18 -9.52
N LEU A 33 5.11 -11.75 -10.65
CA LEU A 33 5.35 -13.17 -10.91
C LEU A 33 6.72 -13.33 -11.58
N SER A 34 7.60 -14.14 -11.00
CA SER A 34 8.89 -14.50 -11.54
C SER A 34 9.07 -16.01 -11.52
N GLU A 35 9.34 -16.61 -12.67
CA GLU A 35 9.57 -18.06 -12.79
C GLU A 35 8.46 -18.92 -12.14
N GLY A 36 7.19 -18.44 -12.22
CA GLY A 36 6.03 -19.11 -11.63
C GLY A 36 5.86 -18.90 -10.11
N GLN A 37 6.70 -18.07 -9.48
CA GLN A 37 6.62 -17.71 -8.08
C GLN A 37 6.26 -16.24 -7.90
N VAL A 38 5.47 -15.95 -6.86
CA VAL A 38 5.16 -14.56 -6.50
C VAL A 38 6.29 -14.02 -5.64
N GLU A 39 6.90 -12.94 -6.11
CA GLU A 39 7.93 -12.19 -5.39
C GLU A 39 7.33 -10.90 -4.86
N ILE A 40 7.76 -10.47 -3.65
CA ILE A 40 7.33 -9.22 -3.03
C ILE A 40 8.55 -8.47 -2.54
N PHE A 41 8.68 -7.19 -2.94
CA PHE A 41 9.78 -6.32 -2.51
C PHE A 41 9.28 -5.03 -1.90
N PRO A 42 9.84 -4.60 -0.77
CA PRO A 42 9.66 -3.24 -0.29
C PRO A 42 10.39 -2.26 -1.22
N VAL A 43 9.70 -1.20 -1.60
CA VAL A 43 10.24 -0.16 -2.46
C VAL A 43 9.94 1.22 -1.91
N ASN A 44 10.91 2.13 -2.06
CA ASN A 44 10.67 3.55 -1.94
C ASN A 44 10.21 4.08 -3.29
N TYR A 45 9.19 4.91 -3.29
CA TYR A 45 8.62 5.43 -4.51
C TYR A 45 8.26 6.91 -4.41
N ILE A 46 8.01 7.49 -5.57
CA ILE A 46 7.37 8.79 -5.74
C ILE A 46 6.24 8.62 -6.75
N PHE A 47 5.11 9.25 -6.45
CA PHE A 47 3.98 9.37 -7.37
C PHE A 47 3.90 10.82 -7.86
N ASP A 48 4.01 11.04 -9.17
CA ASP A 48 3.94 12.37 -9.78
C ASP A 48 2.52 12.82 -10.14
N GLY A 49 1.55 11.92 -10.05
CA GLY A 49 0.15 12.12 -10.41
C GLY A 49 -0.29 11.29 -11.61
N GLU A 50 0.66 10.66 -12.29
CA GLU A 50 0.40 9.81 -13.44
C GLU A 50 1.04 8.42 -13.26
N LYS A 51 2.29 8.39 -12.76
CA LYS A 51 3.11 7.19 -12.62
C LYS A 51 3.75 7.10 -11.25
N LEU A 52 4.09 5.87 -10.86
CA LEU A 52 4.94 5.62 -9.71
C LEU A 52 6.38 5.41 -10.21
N TYR A 53 7.33 6.08 -9.59
CA TYR A 53 8.76 5.91 -9.89
C TYR A 53 9.47 5.31 -8.69
N PHE A 54 10.36 4.37 -8.94
CA PHE A 54 11.20 3.76 -7.92
C PHE A 54 12.57 3.39 -8.50
N ARG A 55 13.51 3.05 -7.61
CA ARG A 55 14.87 2.67 -8.01
C ARG A 55 15.15 1.22 -7.65
N THR A 56 15.87 0.53 -8.51
CA THR A 56 16.31 -0.85 -8.29
C THR A 56 17.80 -1.00 -8.54
N ALA A 57 18.39 -2.05 -7.97
CA ALA A 57 19.78 -2.42 -8.21
C ALA A 57 19.93 -3.24 -9.49
N PRO A 58 21.13 -3.24 -10.11
CA PRO A 58 21.41 -4.13 -11.24
C PRO A 58 21.24 -5.60 -10.83
N GLY A 59 20.73 -6.42 -11.73
CA GLY A 59 20.58 -7.87 -11.50
C GLY A 59 19.37 -8.27 -10.63
N THR A 60 18.51 -7.33 -10.25
CA THR A 60 17.19 -7.71 -9.74
C THR A 60 16.37 -8.32 -10.86
N LYS A 61 15.62 -9.38 -10.58
CA LYS A 61 14.77 -10.09 -11.54
C LYS A 61 13.82 -9.17 -12.31
N LEU A 62 13.61 -7.96 -11.79
CA LEU A 62 12.77 -6.92 -12.38
C LEU A 62 13.41 -6.19 -13.59
N THR A 63 14.71 -6.34 -13.84
CA THR A 63 15.43 -5.43 -14.73
C THR A 63 15.47 -5.84 -16.21
N ALA A 64 15.27 -7.08 -16.58
CA ALA A 64 15.46 -7.49 -17.96
C ALA A 64 14.35 -8.35 -18.56
N ALA A 65 13.87 -9.36 -17.84
CA ALA A 65 12.91 -10.32 -18.38
C ALA A 65 11.45 -9.94 -18.09
N GLU A 66 11.23 -9.07 -17.13
CA GLU A 66 9.90 -8.76 -16.55
C GLU A 66 9.47 -7.30 -16.80
N ALA A 67 10.33 -6.49 -17.42
CA ALA A 67 9.91 -5.22 -18.02
C ALA A 67 8.71 -5.50 -18.94
N HIS A 68 7.56 -4.87 -18.66
CA HIS A 68 6.26 -5.03 -19.30
C HIS A 68 5.33 -6.10 -18.70
N SER A 69 5.76 -6.87 -17.68
CA SER A 69 4.87 -7.75 -16.93
C SER A 69 3.90 -6.95 -16.05
N MET A 70 2.70 -7.49 -15.89
CA MET A 70 1.75 -6.94 -14.94
C MET A 70 2.25 -7.14 -13.52
N VAL A 71 2.24 -6.06 -12.75
CA VAL A 71 2.61 -6.06 -11.34
C VAL A 71 1.47 -5.51 -10.48
N ALA A 72 1.50 -5.84 -9.21
CA ALA A 72 0.71 -5.17 -8.20
C ALA A 72 1.66 -4.37 -7.28
N PHE A 73 1.32 -3.13 -7.04
CA PHE A 73 1.97 -2.31 -6.03
C PHE A 73 0.95 -2.00 -4.94
N GLU A 74 1.38 -2.06 -3.70
CA GLU A 74 0.54 -1.80 -2.54
C GLU A 74 1.25 -0.82 -1.59
N THR A 75 0.47 0.09 -1.00
CA THR A 75 0.88 0.93 0.12
C THR A 75 -0.26 1.06 1.10
N ASP A 76 0.06 1.13 2.38
CA ASP A 76 -0.89 1.17 3.47
C ASP A 76 -0.49 2.16 4.56
N GLY A 77 -1.44 2.46 5.43
CA GLY A 77 -1.19 3.18 6.66
C GLY A 77 -2.14 2.68 7.75
N ILE A 78 -1.61 2.54 8.95
CA ILE A 78 -2.34 2.09 10.13
C ILE A 78 -2.18 3.13 11.22
N LEU A 79 -3.30 3.62 11.73
CA LEU A 79 -3.43 4.49 12.88
C LEU A 79 -4.15 3.73 14.00
N PRO A 80 -4.23 4.26 15.22
CA PRO A 80 -4.83 3.53 16.34
C PRO A 80 -6.28 3.08 16.10
N ASP A 81 -7.08 3.86 15.40
CA ASP A 81 -8.53 3.70 15.22
C ASP A 81 -8.97 3.62 13.75
N GLU A 82 -8.05 3.82 12.81
CA GLU A 82 -8.33 3.74 11.39
C GLU A 82 -7.14 3.18 10.60
N GLY A 83 -7.39 2.69 9.42
CA GLY A 83 -6.35 2.27 8.49
C GLY A 83 -6.79 2.45 7.05
N TRP A 84 -5.85 2.38 6.15
CA TRP A 84 -6.12 2.44 4.73
C TRP A 84 -5.14 1.60 3.94
N SER A 85 -5.55 1.17 2.76
CA SER A 85 -4.67 0.55 1.79
C SER A 85 -5.00 1.04 0.38
N VAL A 86 -3.98 1.14 -0.46
CA VAL A 86 -4.10 1.44 -1.89
C VAL A 86 -3.35 0.39 -2.67
N VAL A 87 -4.01 -0.20 -3.64
CA VAL A 87 -3.44 -1.16 -4.59
C VAL A 87 -3.47 -0.58 -5.98
N VAL A 88 -2.31 -0.54 -6.61
CA VAL A 88 -2.11 -0.14 -8.00
C VAL A 88 -1.74 -1.38 -8.82
N ARG A 89 -2.36 -1.54 -9.98
CA ARG A 89 -1.97 -2.56 -10.98
C ARG A 89 -1.53 -1.87 -12.24
N GLY A 90 -0.50 -2.41 -12.88
CA GLY A 90 0.02 -1.84 -14.11
C GLY A 90 1.30 -2.51 -14.56
N LYS A 91 2.00 -1.87 -15.47
CA LYS A 91 3.23 -2.38 -16.07
C LYS A 91 4.43 -1.57 -15.65
N VAL A 92 5.47 -2.26 -15.26
CA VAL A 92 6.76 -1.65 -14.95
C VAL A 92 7.60 -1.58 -16.22
N THR A 93 8.20 -0.41 -16.45
CA THR A 93 9.13 -0.17 -17.55
C THR A 93 10.34 0.62 -17.05
N PRO A 94 11.53 0.42 -17.63
CA PRO A 94 12.64 1.33 -17.42
C PRO A 94 12.25 2.77 -17.77
N VAL A 95 12.73 3.74 -17.01
CA VAL A 95 12.58 5.15 -17.35
C VAL A 95 13.51 5.45 -18.53
N ALA A 96 12.98 6.06 -19.58
CA ALA A 96 13.77 6.46 -20.74
C ALA A 96 14.84 7.49 -20.32
N GLU A 97 15.99 7.45 -20.98
CA GLU A 97 17.17 8.23 -20.59
C GLU A 97 16.88 9.74 -20.54
N GLU A 98 16.09 10.24 -21.49
CA GLU A 98 15.66 11.65 -21.55
C GLU A 98 14.76 12.08 -20.38
N HIS A 99 14.18 11.14 -19.64
CA HIS A 99 13.30 11.42 -18.48
C HIS A 99 13.99 11.21 -17.12
N ILE A 100 15.22 10.70 -17.09
CA ILE A 100 15.93 10.40 -15.85
C ILE A 100 16.13 11.66 -15.00
N ASP A 101 16.49 12.78 -15.60
CA ASP A 101 16.71 14.03 -14.86
C ASP A 101 15.41 14.59 -14.27
N TYR A 102 14.30 14.43 -14.97
CA TYR A 102 12.98 14.73 -14.39
C TYR A 102 12.72 13.90 -13.14
N VAL A 103 12.88 12.57 -13.21
CA VAL A 103 12.65 11.67 -12.08
C VAL A 103 13.60 11.94 -10.90
N ARG A 104 14.86 12.28 -11.18
CA ARG A 104 15.82 12.74 -10.16
C ARG A 104 15.33 14.02 -9.46
N GLY A 105 14.78 14.96 -10.24
CA GLY A 105 14.22 16.21 -9.74
C GLY A 105 13.02 16.02 -8.82
N LEU A 106 12.29 14.90 -8.90
CA LEU A 106 11.19 14.56 -7.99
C LEU A 106 11.67 14.25 -6.54
N GLY A 107 12.97 14.08 -6.31
CA GLY A 107 13.53 13.84 -4.99
C GLY A 107 13.41 12.38 -4.52
N LEU A 108 13.42 11.42 -5.43
CA LEU A 108 13.42 10.00 -5.11
C LEU A 108 14.78 9.59 -4.49
N ALA A 109 14.87 9.66 -3.17
CA ALA A 109 16.04 9.27 -2.41
C ALA A 109 15.93 7.82 -1.92
N PRO A 110 16.96 6.97 -2.12
CA PRO A 110 16.98 5.63 -1.52
C PRO A 110 17.14 5.74 0.01
N TRP A 111 16.40 4.95 0.77
CA TRP A 111 16.54 4.91 2.25
C TRP A 111 17.80 4.15 2.70
N ILE A 112 18.30 3.28 1.84
CA ILE A 112 19.52 2.50 2.13
C ILE A 112 20.62 3.02 1.22
N PRO A 113 21.85 3.25 1.72
CA PRO A 113 22.98 3.73 0.94
C PRO A 113 23.54 2.61 0.03
N THR A 114 22.70 2.10 -0.86
CA THR A 114 23.08 1.12 -1.89
C THR A 114 23.00 1.75 -3.26
N PHE A 115 23.92 1.40 -4.14
CA PHE A 115 23.87 1.82 -5.53
C PHE A 115 22.64 1.20 -6.22
N LYS A 116 21.64 2.05 -6.45
CA LYS A 116 20.42 1.72 -7.20
C LYS A 116 20.34 2.67 -8.38
N ASP A 117 20.97 2.29 -9.49
CA ASP A 117 21.16 3.20 -10.63
C ASP A 117 20.06 3.08 -11.70
N PHE A 118 19.19 2.07 -11.56
CA PHE A 118 18.09 1.86 -12.49
C PHE A 118 16.81 2.53 -12.01
N PHE A 119 16.34 3.49 -12.77
CA PHE A 119 15.04 4.13 -12.56
C PHE A 119 13.97 3.36 -13.31
N MET A 120 12.92 3.00 -12.61
CA MET A 120 11.77 2.28 -13.14
C MET A 120 10.51 3.12 -12.94
N SER A 121 9.57 2.98 -13.86
CA SER A 121 8.24 3.56 -13.76
C SER A 121 7.17 2.48 -13.78
N LEU A 122 6.17 2.60 -12.92
CA LEU A 122 4.95 1.81 -12.97
C LEU A 122 3.86 2.65 -13.65
N ASN A 123 3.48 2.22 -14.85
CA ASN A 123 2.38 2.80 -15.60
C ASN A 123 1.07 2.23 -15.06
N ILE A 124 0.22 3.10 -14.51
CA ILE A 124 -0.99 2.71 -13.79
C ILE A 124 -2.09 2.34 -14.76
N GLU A 125 -2.58 1.09 -14.70
CA GLU A 125 -3.74 0.62 -15.45
C GLU A 125 -5.01 0.60 -14.57
N ALA A 126 -4.85 0.27 -13.28
CA ALA A 126 -5.93 0.28 -12.32
C ALA A 126 -5.46 0.72 -10.94
N ILE A 127 -6.32 1.40 -10.22
CA ILE A 127 -6.11 1.81 -8.84
C ILE A 127 -7.36 1.49 -8.03
N SER A 128 -7.17 0.94 -6.85
CA SER A 128 -8.23 0.71 -5.86
C SER A 128 -7.70 1.04 -4.48
N GLY A 129 -8.59 1.49 -3.61
CA GLY A 129 -8.21 1.79 -2.23
C GLY A 129 -9.37 1.52 -1.28
N ARG A 130 -9.03 1.27 -0.04
CA ARG A 130 -9.99 1.10 1.05
C ARG A 130 -9.51 1.85 2.27
N HIS A 131 -10.46 2.41 2.97
CA HIS A 131 -10.28 2.99 4.30
C HIS A 131 -11.10 2.21 5.30
N PHE A 132 -10.55 1.96 6.47
CA PHE A 132 -11.12 1.13 7.51
C PHE A 132 -11.26 1.92 8.79
N ILE A 133 -12.39 1.82 9.46
CA ILE A 133 -12.55 2.23 10.86
C ILE A 133 -12.40 0.97 11.69
N PHE A 134 -11.46 0.98 12.61
CA PHE A 134 -11.26 -0.15 13.52
C PHE A 134 -12.27 -0.12 14.64
N ALA A 135 -12.85 -1.27 14.90
CA ALA A 135 -13.85 -1.43 15.92
C ALA A 135 -13.74 -2.84 16.51
N ARG A 136 -14.34 -3.03 17.69
CA ARG A 136 -14.37 -4.35 18.32
C ARG A 136 -15.09 -5.35 17.43
N GLN A 137 -14.49 -6.52 17.22
CA GLN A 137 -15.12 -7.60 16.44
C GLN A 137 -16.46 -8.01 17.08
N PRO A 138 -17.56 -8.05 16.29
CA PRO A 138 -18.84 -8.53 16.79
C PRO A 138 -18.75 -10.01 17.16
N GLU A 139 -19.43 -10.43 18.22
CA GLU A 139 -19.52 -11.84 18.59
C GLU A 139 -20.35 -12.63 17.56
N ARG A 140 -20.02 -13.91 17.33
CA ARG A 140 -20.82 -14.78 16.46
C ARG A 140 -22.26 -14.87 17.00
N GLY A 141 -23.22 -14.37 16.23
CA GLY A 141 -24.63 -14.30 16.57
C GLY A 141 -25.10 -12.90 16.96
N ASP A 142 -24.22 -11.93 17.06
CA ASP A 142 -24.59 -10.54 17.22
C ASP A 142 -25.06 -9.98 15.85
N THR A 143 -26.36 -9.88 15.68
CA THR A 143 -26.99 -9.30 14.48
C THR A 143 -27.09 -7.78 14.57
N ARG A 144 -26.51 -7.16 15.61
CA ARG A 144 -26.50 -5.71 15.74
C ARG A 144 -25.60 -5.09 14.70
N THR A 145 -26.17 -4.17 13.96
CA THR A 145 -25.46 -3.28 13.07
C THR A 145 -24.37 -2.54 13.85
N PHE A 146 -23.18 -2.51 13.34
CA PHE A 146 -22.05 -1.83 13.95
C PHE A 146 -22.34 -0.33 13.99
N THR A 147 -22.58 0.22 15.15
CA THR A 147 -22.66 1.67 15.39
C THR A 147 -21.29 2.13 15.85
N TYR A 148 -20.58 2.84 15.00
CA TYR A 148 -19.40 3.60 15.40
C TYR A 148 -19.84 4.79 16.27
N ASP A 149 -19.36 4.84 17.51
CA ASP A 149 -19.55 5.97 18.40
C ASP A 149 -18.23 6.77 18.43
N PRO A 150 -18.18 7.96 17.81
CA PRO A 150 -16.97 8.78 17.74
C PRO A 150 -16.53 9.33 19.11
N ASP A 151 -17.43 9.32 20.11
CA ASP A 151 -17.15 9.86 21.44
C ASP A 151 -16.63 8.78 22.42
N GLN A 152 -16.56 7.52 22.01
CA GLN A 152 -15.92 6.47 22.80
C GLN A 152 -14.47 6.26 22.36
N PRO A 153 -13.48 6.66 23.16
CA PRO A 153 -12.10 6.32 22.89
C PRO A 153 -11.95 4.79 22.87
N PHE A 154 -11.24 4.28 21.90
CA PHE A 154 -10.89 2.86 21.82
C PHE A 154 -10.28 2.42 23.16
N SER A 155 -11.00 1.61 23.90
CA SER A 155 -10.41 0.89 25.02
C SER A 155 -9.30 -0.01 24.46
N THR A 156 -8.13 0.05 25.10
CA THR A 156 -7.01 -0.87 24.89
C THR A 156 -7.51 -2.26 24.52
N PRO A 157 -6.89 -2.95 23.53
CA PRO A 157 -7.23 -4.34 23.24
C PRO A 157 -7.27 -5.12 24.54
N PRO A 158 -8.25 -6.03 24.75
CA PRO A 158 -8.28 -6.86 25.93
C PRO A 158 -6.92 -7.54 26.04
N GLU A 159 -6.34 -7.52 27.24
CA GLU A 159 -5.14 -8.29 27.55
C GLU A 159 -5.34 -9.72 27.05
N ASP A 160 -4.30 -10.24 26.40
CA ASP A 160 -4.25 -11.57 25.83
C ASP A 160 -4.81 -12.57 26.86
N PRO A 161 -5.82 -13.39 26.54
CA PRO A 161 -6.35 -14.34 27.50
C PRO A 161 -5.23 -15.25 27.95
N ASP A 162 -5.02 -15.32 29.26
CA ASP A 162 -4.04 -16.11 29.97
C ASP A 162 -3.75 -17.47 29.25
N PRO A 163 -2.54 -17.70 28.72
CA PRO A 163 -2.19 -18.90 27.97
C PRO A 163 -2.32 -20.20 28.80
N THR A 164 -2.59 -20.11 30.11
CA THR A 164 -2.75 -21.26 30.99
C THR A 164 -4.14 -21.89 30.94
N ARG A 165 -5.11 -21.34 30.20
CA ARG A 165 -6.49 -21.87 30.10
C ARG A 165 -6.69 -22.94 29.00
N LEU A 166 -5.68 -23.28 28.20
CA LEU A 166 -5.77 -24.28 27.13
C LEU A 166 -5.37 -25.71 27.55
N SER A 167 -5.21 -25.98 28.83
CA SER A 167 -4.94 -27.35 29.32
C SER A 167 -5.97 -27.78 30.37
N ARG A 168 -7.17 -28.13 29.91
CA ARG A 168 -8.03 -29.14 30.54
C ARG A 168 -8.99 -29.74 29.53
#